data_a1cbc6ae850f7cedf528b3738bbfe53e
#
_entry.id   a1cbc6ae850f7cedf528b3738bbfe53e
#
_cell.length_a   1.000
_cell.length_b   1.000
_cell.length_c   1.000
_cell.angle_alpha   90.00
_cell.angle_beta   90.00
_cell.angle_gamma   90.00
#
_symmetry.space_group_name_H-M   'P 1'
#
loop_
_entity.id
_entity.type
_entity.pdbx_description
1 polymer ?
#
loop_
_entity_poly.entity_id
_entity_poly.type
_entity_poly.pdbx_seq_one_letter_code
_entity_poly.pdbx_strand_id
1 'polypeptide(L)'
;LIEYKKYKDILDEMRQLEENRAMKHPRSFASRELKMIATRAMADVEMESVSLFKLLKAFEKVMARLEKKKSHKVHTVRNYNYSLEDQKKHILGRLKPGKKVGFDKIFIEIENRIQAIVTFLAMLELLNSARIIIVLGEGTNNFWLENVA
;
A
#
# COMPACT_ATOMS: atom_id res chain seq x y z
N LEU A 1 -30.56 -19.14 -51.54
CA LEU A 1 -30.64 -20.57 -51.12
C LEU A 1 -29.26 -21.17 -50.76
N ILE A 2 -28.18 -20.83 -51.47
CA ILE A 2 -26.82 -21.32 -51.20
C ILE A 2 -26.24 -20.71 -49.90
N GLU A 3 -26.49 -19.46 -49.62
CA GLU A 3 -26.05 -18.79 -48.37
C GLU A 3 -26.79 -19.35 -47.16
N TYR A 4 -28.07 -19.61 -47.25
CA TYR A 4 -28.86 -20.22 -46.17
C TYR A 4 -28.33 -21.59 -45.75
N LYS A 5 -27.91 -22.40 -46.73
CA LYS A 5 -27.34 -23.73 -46.48
C LYS A 5 -26.01 -23.67 -45.71
N LYS A 6 -25.17 -22.68 -46.03
CA LYS A 6 -23.89 -22.47 -45.33
C LYS A 6 -24.09 -22.04 -43.87
N TYR A 7 -25.12 -21.24 -43.57
CA TYR A 7 -25.40 -20.78 -42.21
C TYR A 7 -26.14 -21.81 -41.37
N LYS A 8 -26.84 -22.79 -42.00
CA LYS A 8 -27.60 -23.82 -41.27
C LYS A 8 -26.70 -24.72 -40.43
N ASP A 9 -25.58 -25.14 -40.99
CA ASP A 9 -24.62 -26.03 -40.29
C ASP A 9 -23.93 -25.30 -39.14
N ILE A 10 -23.64 -23.97 -39.30
CA ILE A 10 -23.07 -23.12 -38.26
C ILE A 10 -24.09 -22.83 -37.14
N LEU A 11 -25.38 -22.71 -37.47
CA LEU A 11 -26.43 -22.48 -36.50
C LEU A 11 -26.62 -23.65 -35.52
N ASP A 12 -26.48 -24.87 -35.98
CA ASP A 12 -26.56 -26.03 -35.11
C ASP A 12 -25.38 -26.14 -34.16
N GLU A 13 -24.17 -25.79 -34.61
CA GLU A 13 -22.98 -25.72 -33.78
C GLU A 13 -23.11 -24.60 -32.75
N MET A 14 -23.55 -23.42 -33.15
CA MET A 14 -23.81 -22.28 -32.23
C MET A 14 -24.86 -22.61 -31.17
N ARG A 15 -25.90 -23.33 -31.54
CA ARG A 15 -26.96 -23.77 -30.61
C ARG A 15 -26.42 -24.73 -29.56
N GLN A 16 -25.55 -25.67 -29.96
CA GLN A 16 -24.87 -26.55 -29.00
C GLN A 16 -23.93 -25.81 -28.05
N LEU A 17 -23.22 -24.83 -28.58
CA LEU A 17 -22.35 -23.96 -27.73
C LEU A 17 -23.16 -23.11 -26.75
N GLU A 18 -24.34 -22.65 -27.19
CA GLU A 18 -25.25 -21.84 -26.33
C GLU A 18 -25.90 -22.71 -25.24
N GLU A 19 -26.33 -23.93 -25.56
CA GLU A 19 -26.84 -24.90 -24.59
C GLU A 19 -25.78 -25.26 -23.54
N ASN A 20 -24.52 -25.52 -23.99
CA ASN A 20 -23.40 -25.81 -23.11
C ASN A 20 -23.04 -24.61 -22.22
N ARG A 21 -23.26 -23.41 -22.71
CA ARG A 21 -23.08 -22.18 -21.92
C ARG A 21 -24.22 -21.94 -20.92
N ALA A 22 -25.45 -22.25 -21.31
CA ALA A 22 -26.63 -22.14 -20.46
C ALA A 22 -26.56 -23.06 -19.23
N MET A 23 -25.89 -24.21 -19.35
CA MET A 23 -25.65 -25.10 -18.21
C MET A 23 -24.56 -24.61 -17.24
N LYS A 24 -23.77 -23.58 -17.62
CA LYS A 24 -22.72 -23.03 -16.77
C LYS A 24 -23.27 -21.84 -15.99
N HIS A 25 -23.60 -22.05 -14.74
CA HIS A 25 -23.99 -20.97 -13.84
C HIS A 25 -22.76 -20.34 -13.20
N PRO A 26 -22.37 -19.11 -13.55
CA PRO A 26 -21.26 -18.44 -12.88
C PRO A 26 -21.66 -18.16 -11.44
N ARG A 27 -20.79 -18.52 -10.50
CA ARG A 27 -20.93 -18.16 -9.10
C ARG A 27 -20.87 -16.64 -9.00
N SER A 28 -22.00 -15.99 -8.71
CA SER A 28 -22.13 -14.52 -8.73
C SER A 28 -21.18 -13.79 -7.77
N PHE A 29 -20.66 -14.49 -6.77
CA PHE A 29 -19.73 -13.95 -5.78
C PHE A 29 -18.28 -14.46 -5.92
N ALA A 30 -17.98 -15.28 -6.92
CA ALA A 30 -16.66 -15.90 -7.07
C ALA A 30 -15.51 -14.89 -7.14
N SER A 31 -15.68 -13.77 -7.83
CA SER A 31 -14.66 -12.73 -7.92
C SER A 31 -14.43 -12.03 -6.57
N ARG A 32 -15.47 -11.89 -5.75
CA ARG A 32 -15.38 -11.27 -4.42
C ARG A 32 -14.76 -12.26 -3.42
N GLU A 33 -15.15 -13.52 -3.46
CA GLU A 33 -14.57 -14.60 -2.64
C GLU A 33 -13.10 -14.82 -2.99
N LEU A 34 -12.74 -14.89 -4.27
CA LEU A 34 -11.35 -15.00 -4.72
C LEU A 34 -10.51 -13.81 -4.28
N LYS A 35 -11.07 -12.60 -4.32
CA LYS A 35 -10.38 -11.41 -3.84
C LYS A 35 -10.16 -11.45 -2.33
N MET A 36 -11.13 -11.93 -1.56
CA MET A 36 -11.00 -12.12 -0.11
C MET A 36 -9.99 -13.22 0.24
N ILE A 37 -10.02 -14.36 -0.47
CA ILE A 37 -9.06 -15.46 -0.28
C ILE A 37 -7.65 -15.02 -0.67
N ALA A 38 -7.49 -14.33 -1.81
CA ALA A 38 -6.22 -13.78 -2.25
C ALA A 38 -5.66 -12.75 -1.25
N THR A 39 -6.52 -11.88 -0.70
CA THR A 39 -6.11 -10.90 0.32
C THR A 39 -5.65 -11.58 1.61
N ARG A 40 -6.35 -12.65 2.06
CA ARG A 40 -5.93 -13.45 3.22
C ARG A 40 -4.65 -14.24 2.96
N ALA A 41 -4.56 -14.95 1.84
CA ALA A 41 -3.35 -15.71 1.49
C ALA A 41 -2.13 -14.81 1.29
N MET A 42 -2.31 -13.61 0.72
CA MET A 42 -1.23 -12.63 0.61
C MET A 42 -0.87 -12.00 1.95
N ALA A 43 -1.83 -11.79 2.86
CA ALA A 43 -1.54 -11.31 4.20
C ALA A 43 -0.64 -12.28 4.98
N ASP A 44 -0.90 -13.58 4.88
CA ASP A 44 -0.07 -14.60 5.55
C ASP A 44 1.33 -14.73 4.93
N VAL A 45 1.47 -14.56 3.61
CA VAL A 45 2.77 -14.59 2.90
C VAL A 45 3.54 -13.28 3.05
N GLU A 46 2.84 -12.13 3.16
CA GLU A 46 3.47 -10.82 3.33
C GLU A 46 3.90 -10.52 4.77
N MET A 47 3.42 -11.26 5.77
CA MET A 47 3.87 -11.11 7.15
C MET A 47 5.36 -11.47 7.36
N GLU A 48 5.96 -12.23 6.45
CA GLU A 48 7.36 -12.66 6.60
C GLU A 48 8.43 -11.67 6.12
N SER A 49 8.10 -10.65 5.32
CA SER A 49 9.13 -9.67 4.93
C SER A 49 8.56 -8.32 4.48
N VAL A 50 8.46 -7.39 5.42
CA VAL A 50 8.45 -5.97 5.04
C VAL A 50 9.85 -5.64 4.54
N SER A 51 10.07 -5.73 3.24
CA SER A 51 11.37 -5.40 2.66
C SER A 51 11.59 -3.87 2.73
N LEU A 52 12.83 -3.45 2.93
CA LEU A 52 13.26 -2.05 2.83
C LEU A 52 12.69 -1.36 1.57
N PHE A 53 12.56 -2.11 0.48
CA PHE A 53 11.99 -1.63 -0.78
C PHE A 53 10.52 -1.23 -0.66
N LYS A 54 9.69 -1.99 0.08
CA LYS A 54 8.27 -1.62 0.32
C LYS A 54 8.16 -0.34 1.13
N LEU A 55 9.03 -0.16 2.14
CA LEU A 55 9.10 1.07 2.93
C LEU A 55 9.56 2.27 2.08
N LEU A 56 10.56 2.08 1.23
CA LEU A 56 11.04 3.11 0.32
C LEU A 56 9.92 3.58 -0.62
N LYS A 57 9.16 2.65 -1.21
CA LYS A 57 7.99 3.00 -2.04
C LYS A 57 6.91 3.76 -1.28
N ALA A 58 6.65 3.41 -0.02
CA ALA A 58 5.71 4.16 0.81
C ALA A 58 6.25 5.58 1.09
N PHE A 59 7.55 5.72 1.35
CA PHE A 59 8.21 7.00 1.54
C PHE A 59 8.19 7.87 0.28
N GLU A 60 8.43 7.31 -0.91
CA GLU A 60 8.32 8.03 -2.19
C GLU A 60 6.93 8.66 -2.38
N LYS A 61 5.86 7.97 -1.97
CA LYS A 61 4.50 8.52 -2.02
C LYS A 61 4.32 9.72 -1.08
N VAL A 62 4.91 9.65 0.11
CA VAL A 62 4.92 10.77 1.06
C VAL A 62 5.67 11.96 0.48
N MET A 63 6.84 11.72 -0.12
CA MET A 63 7.65 12.76 -0.77
C MET A 63 6.91 13.44 -1.92
N ALA A 64 6.23 12.68 -2.78
CA ALA A 64 5.43 13.21 -3.88
C ALA A 64 4.26 14.09 -3.36
N ARG A 65 3.65 13.74 -2.22
CA ARG A 65 2.62 14.58 -1.57
C ARG A 65 3.20 15.88 -1.03
N LEU A 66 4.39 15.84 -0.44
CA LEU A 66 5.09 17.04 0.06
C LEU A 66 5.47 17.99 -1.08
N GLU A 67 5.91 17.47 -2.21
CA GLU A 67 6.24 18.28 -3.39
C GLU A 67 5.00 18.97 -3.97
N LYS A 68 3.86 18.28 -4.05
CA LYS A 68 2.58 18.87 -4.50
C LYS A 68 2.10 20.00 -3.59
N LYS A 69 2.33 19.91 -2.26
CA LYS A 69 2.01 20.99 -1.31
C LYS A 69 2.89 22.23 -1.48
N LYS A 70 4.09 22.07 -2.08
CA LYS A 70 5.10 23.13 -2.20
C LYS A 70 5.07 23.90 -3.52
N SER A 71 4.23 23.54 -4.50
CA SER A 71 4.23 24.18 -5.83
C SER A 71 3.91 25.69 -5.83
N HIS A 72 3.75 26.31 -4.65
CA HIS A 72 3.43 27.74 -4.50
C HIS A 72 4.31 28.52 -3.51
N LYS A 73 5.52 28.08 -3.13
CA LYS A 73 6.37 28.88 -2.23
C LYS A 73 7.79 29.06 -2.77
N VAL A 74 8.16 30.34 -2.90
CA VAL A 74 9.49 30.87 -3.18
C VAL A 74 10.57 30.18 -2.34
N HIS A 75 11.65 29.72 -2.98
CA HIS A 75 12.81 29.12 -2.33
C HIS A 75 13.51 30.15 -1.41
N THR A 76 13.20 30.10 -0.13
CA THR A 76 14.04 30.68 0.89
C THR A 76 14.97 29.60 1.42
N VAL A 77 16.28 29.75 1.22
CA VAL A 77 17.30 28.87 1.79
C VAL A 77 17.30 29.09 3.30
N ARG A 78 16.56 28.27 4.04
CA ARG A 78 16.65 28.21 5.49
C ARG A 78 17.60 27.07 5.86
N ASN A 79 18.63 27.35 6.63
CA ASN A 79 19.44 26.32 7.28
C ASN A 79 18.55 25.57 8.29
N TYR A 80 18.20 24.36 7.95
CA TYR A 80 17.39 23.49 8.81
C TYR A 80 18.32 22.51 9.53
N ASN A 81 18.56 22.72 10.81
CA ASN A 81 19.28 21.76 11.65
C ASN A 81 18.27 20.76 12.25
N TYR A 82 17.92 19.73 11.49
CA TYR A 82 17.16 18.60 12.03
C TYR A 82 18.11 17.54 12.54
N SER A 83 18.12 17.32 13.85
CA SER A 83 18.90 16.26 14.48
C SER A 83 18.15 14.93 14.34
N LEU A 84 18.92 13.86 14.10
CA LEU A 84 18.39 12.49 14.06
C LEU A 84 17.74 12.12 15.42
N GLU A 85 18.39 12.52 16.51
CA GLU A 85 17.92 12.28 17.88
C GLU A 85 16.59 12.99 18.17
N ASP A 86 16.40 14.22 17.70
CA ASP A 86 15.15 14.94 17.89
C ASP A 86 14.00 14.28 17.10
N GLN A 87 14.30 13.79 15.90
CA GLN A 87 13.30 13.05 15.11
C GLN A 87 12.96 11.69 15.74
N LYS A 88 13.90 10.98 16.35
CA LYS A 88 13.61 9.77 17.14
C LYS A 88 12.67 10.07 18.30
N LYS A 89 12.95 11.12 19.08
CA LYS A 89 12.09 11.55 20.20
C LYS A 89 10.69 11.92 19.70
N HIS A 90 10.61 12.62 18.58
CA HIS A 90 9.33 12.99 17.96
C HIS A 90 8.52 11.75 17.55
N ILE A 91 9.14 10.76 16.91
CA ILE A 91 8.49 9.49 16.52
C ILE A 91 8.01 8.76 17.77
N LEU A 92 8.86 8.54 18.76
CA LEU A 92 8.51 7.84 19.99
C LEU A 92 7.42 8.55 20.80
N GLY A 93 7.41 9.88 20.82
CA GLY A 93 6.37 10.67 21.46
C GLY A 93 4.99 10.50 20.84
N ARG A 94 4.92 10.18 19.55
CA ARG A 94 3.67 9.87 18.84
C ARG A 94 3.21 8.42 19.00
N LEU A 95 4.17 7.51 19.17
CA LEU A 95 3.92 6.09 19.35
C LEU A 95 3.69 5.79 20.84
N LYS A 96 2.47 6.04 21.32
CA LYS A 96 2.09 5.63 22.68
C LYS A 96 2.09 4.11 22.78
N PRO A 97 2.54 3.51 23.91
CA PRO A 97 2.50 2.07 24.13
C PRO A 97 1.12 1.49 23.86
N GLY A 98 1.05 0.40 23.11
CA GLY A 98 -0.21 -0.28 22.75
C GLY A 98 -1.08 0.42 21.71
N LYS A 99 -0.61 1.54 21.10
CA LYS A 99 -1.32 2.20 19.99
C LYS A 99 -0.54 2.07 18.69
N LYS A 100 -1.23 1.58 17.66
CA LYS A 100 -0.72 1.55 16.29
C LYS A 100 -0.94 2.89 15.62
N VAL A 101 0.10 3.47 15.03
CA VAL A 101 0.04 4.73 14.29
C VAL A 101 0.39 4.47 12.83
N GLY A 102 -0.47 4.90 11.91
CA GLY A 102 -0.20 4.75 10.47
C GLY A 102 1.07 5.47 10.05
N PHE A 103 1.83 4.86 9.15
CA PHE A 103 3.07 5.42 8.60
C PHE A 103 2.88 6.86 8.09
N ASP A 104 1.82 7.10 7.31
CA ASP A 104 1.50 8.42 6.77
C ASP A 104 1.32 9.49 7.85
N LYS A 105 0.80 9.10 9.03
CA LYS A 105 0.52 10.05 10.13
C LYS A 105 1.78 10.63 10.76
N ILE A 106 2.90 9.91 10.70
CA ILE A 106 4.19 10.43 11.21
C ILE A 106 4.68 11.61 10.36
N PHE A 107 4.32 11.61 9.07
CA PHE A 107 4.78 12.63 8.12
C PHE A 107 3.80 13.79 7.89
N ILE A 108 2.65 13.82 8.56
CA ILE A 108 1.62 14.87 8.35
C ILE A 108 2.13 16.27 8.73
N GLU A 109 2.91 16.39 9.81
CA GLU A 109 3.40 17.67 10.34
C GLU A 109 4.73 18.10 9.74
N ILE A 110 5.29 17.33 8.81
CA ILE A 110 6.56 17.64 8.20
C ILE A 110 6.42 18.76 7.18
N GLU A 111 7.20 19.81 7.39
CA GLU A 111 7.14 21.02 6.57
C GLU A 111 8.03 20.98 5.33
N ASN A 112 9.14 20.24 5.38
CA ASN A 112 10.11 20.24 4.29
C ASN A 112 10.72 18.85 4.00
N ARG A 113 11.33 18.75 2.81
CA ARG A 113 11.92 17.50 2.32
C ARG A 113 13.07 16.98 3.20
N ILE A 114 13.89 17.89 3.73
CA ILE A 114 15.05 17.53 4.56
C ILE A 114 14.57 16.88 5.85
N GLN A 115 13.58 17.49 6.50
CA GLN A 115 12.95 16.92 7.69
C GLN A 115 12.34 15.55 7.41
N ALA A 116 11.65 15.37 6.27
CA ALA A 116 11.08 14.07 5.90
C ALA A 116 12.16 12.98 5.79
N ILE A 117 13.29 13.31 5.15
CA ILE A 117 14.41 12.37 5.00
C ILE A 117 14.99 12.01 6.37
N VAL A 118 15.25 13.02 7.24
CA VAL A 118 15.82 12.74 8.57
C VAL A 118 14.84 11.97 9.45
N THR A 119 13.54 12.25 9.37
CA THR A 119 12.50 11.48 10.08
C THR A 119 12.45 10.03 9.59
N PHE A 120 12.57 9.81 8.27
CA PHE A 120 12.60 8.48 7.72
C PHE A 120 13.84 7.69 8.16
N LEU A 121 15.02 8.32 8.16
CA LEU A 121 16.25 7.71 8.68
C LEU A 121 16.14 7.39 10.17
N ALA A 122 15.59 8.30 10.97
CA ALA A 122 15.34 8.07 12.39
C ALA A 122 14.40 6.89 12.64
N MET A 123 13.37 6.75 11.80
CA MET A 123 12.45 5.62 11.85
C MET A 123 13.15 4.30 11.51
N LEU A 124 13.97 4.27 10.46
CA LEU A 124 14.74 3.06 10.10
C LEU A 124 15.70 2.65 11.22
N GLU A 125 16.33 3.61 11.88
CA GLU A 125 17.22 3.33 13.02
C GLU A 125 16.46 2.81 14.24
N LEU A 126 15.27 3.33 14.52
CA LEU A 126 14.40 2.81 15.58
C LEU A 126 13.91 1.38 15.27
N LEU A 127 13.65 1.05 14.01
CA LEU A 127 13.33 -0.30 13.56
C LEU A 127 14.52 -1.24 13.71
N ASN A 128 15.70 -0.80 13.28
CA ASN A 128 16.93 -1.59 13.39
C ASN A 128 17.31 -1.86 14.86
N SER A 129 17.02 -0.91 15.75
CA SER A 129 17.23 -1.06 17.20
C SER A 129 16.09 -1.81 17.91
N ALA A 130 15.12 -2.34 17.17
CA ALA A 130 13.94 -3.05 17.66
C ALA A 130 13.10 -2.26 18.71
N ARG A 131 13.19 -0.93 18.72
CA ARG A 131 12.37 -0.07 19.60
C ARG A 131 10.96 0.13 19.07
N ILE A 132 10.79 0.02 17.78
CA ILE A 132 9.49 0.05 17.10
C ILE A 132 9.39 -1.14 16.15
N ILE A 133 8.17 -1.58 15.89
CA ILE A 133 7.86 -2.62 14.92
C ILE A 133 6.90 -2.10 13.86
N ILE A 134 6.97 -2.70 12.67
CA ILE A 134 6.02 -2.44 11.59
C ILE A 134 4.99 -3.56 11.57
N VAL A 135 3.73 -3.15 11.60
CA VAL A 135 2.57 -4.04 11.43
C VAL A 135 1.93 -3.75 10.09
N LEU A 136 1.74 -4.78 9.29
CA LEU A 136 1.03 -4.66 8.01
C LEU A 136 -0.46 -4.48 8.26
N GLY A 137 -1.06 -3.48 7.65
CA GLY A 137 -2.50 -3.27 7.62
C GLY A 137 -3.14 -3.91 6.38
N GLU A 138 -4.44 -3.95 6.34
CA GLU A 138 -5.19 -4.41 5.16
C GLU A 138 -4.97 -3.46 3.98
N GLY A 139 -4.54 -4.00 2.85
CA GLY A 139 -4.31 -3.27 1.60
C GLY A 139 -2.84 -3.06 1.24
N THR A 140 -2.59 -2.69 -0.01
CA THR A 140 -1.24 -2.43 -0.56
C THR A 140 -0.64 -1.15 0.05
N ASN A 141 0.51 -1.28 0.70
CA ASN A 141 1.29 -0.18 1.33
C ASN A 141 0.62 0.48 2.54
N ASN A 142 -0.19 -0.23 3.29
CA ASN A 142 -0.74 0.24 4.55
C ASN A 142 0.12 -0.29 5.70
N PHE A 143 1.01 0.55 6.22
CA PHE A 143 1.93 0.22 7.30
C PHE A 143 1.53 0.94 8.58
N TRP A 144 1.57 0.22 9.67
CA TRP A 144 1.38 0.76 11.01
C TRP A 144 2.65 0.56 11.81
N LEU A 145 2.95 1.52 12.65
CA LEU A 145 4.08 1.48 13.57
C LEU A 145 3.56 1.33 14.99
N GLU A 146 4.23 0.49 15.76
CA GLU A 146 3.91 0.23 17.14
C GLU A 146 5.19 0.32 17.97
N ASN A 147 5.10 0.90 19.17
CA ASN A 147 6.21 0.95 20.12
C ASN A 147 6.29 -0.38 20.86
N VAL A 148 7.50 -0.94 20.97
CA VAL A 148 7.77 -2.24 21.66
C VAL A 148 7.94 -2.04 23.17
N ALA A 149 8.19 -0.81 23.61
CA ALA A 149 8.44 -0.49 25.03
C ALA A 149 7.15 -0.13 25.77
#